data_d179ce160dce57164388712e00fbd06b
#
_entry.id   d179ce160dce57164388712e00fbd06b
#
_cell.length_a   1.000
_cell.length_b   1.000
_cell.length_c   1.000
_cell.angle_alpha   90.00
_cell.angle_beta   90.00
_cell.angle_gamma   90.00
#
_symmetry.space_group_name_H-M   'P 1'
#
loop_
_entity.id
_entity.type
_entity.pdbx_description
1 polymer ?
#
loop_
_entity_poly.entity_id
_entity_poly.type
_entity_poly.pdbx_seq_one_letter_code
_entity_poly.pdbx_strand_id
1 'polypeptide(L)'
;DVPAPIPMLSTYRENAAERLAQGIPALPLDAGQTKALTELLQDPPAGEEQELLYLLSERIPPGVDEAAYVKATWLSAIAQGEASSPLVSPLEAVQLLGTMVGGYNVAALIELLKHDDEELAGCAAEGLSRTLLVYDAFNELMELAADNRFAKQVVDSWAAAEWFTSKPELADSITVTVFKVEGETNTDDLSPATHATTRPDIPLHALAMLETRDPEGLQTITRQKQGEHPVVYVGDVVGTGSSRKSAINSVLWHTGEDIPHVPNKRAGGVILGGKIAPIFFNTAEDSGALPIECDVTGLNTGDVITIRPYEGTIERDGEVVSRFELKPATISDEVRAGGRIPLMIGRALTDKVRAKLGLPPSELFIRPSAPEDTGKGFTLAQKMVGKACGLTGVRPGTSCEPLMTTVGSQDTTGPMTRDEMKELACLGFSSDLVMQSFCHTAAYPKPVDLQTQKDL
;
A
#
# COMPACT_ATOMS: atom_id res chain seq x y z
N ASP A 1 -30.58 -25.93 -23.44
CA ASP A 1 -30.73 -25.82 -21.99
C ASP A 1 -29.70 -24.76 -21.51
N VAL A 2 -30.20 -23.65 -21.00
CA VAL A 2 -29.32 -22.65 -20.34
C VAL A 2 -28.97 -23.24 -18.97
N PRO A 3 -27.67 -23.36 -18.63
CA PRO A 3 -27.29 -23.86 -17.31
C PRO A 3 -27.88 -22.98 -16.20
N ALA A 4 -28.22 -23.59 -15.07
CA ALA A 4 -28.73 -22.86 -13.91
C ALA A 4 -27.72 -21.82 -13.46
N PRO A 5 -28.15 -20.60 -13.07
CA PRO A 5 -27.23 -19.57 -12.62
C PRO A 5 -26.47 -20.00 -11.36
N ILE A 6 -25.18 -19.73 -11.33
CA ILE A 6 -24.31 -19.97 -10.17
C ILE A 6 -24.46 -18.77 -9.25
N PRO A 7 -25.01 -18.90 -8.03
CA PRO A 7 -25.41 -17.75 -7.21
C PRO A 7 -24.27 -16.77 -6.94
N MET A 8 -23.07 -17.24 -6.59
CA MET A 8 -21.95 -16.37 -6.30
C MET A 8 -21.50 -15.58 -7.53
N LEU A 9 -21.36 -16.24 -8.69
CA LEU A 9 -20.97 -15.57 -9.94
C LEU A 9 -22.05 -14.60 -10.41
N SER A 10 -23.33 -14.95 -10.28
CA SER A 10 -24.44 -14.05 -10.63
C SER A 10 -24.40 -12.77 -9.79
N THR A 11 -24.26 -12.90 -8.48
CA THR A 11 -24.15 -11.76 -7.56
C THR A 11 -22.93 -10.89 -7.88
N TYR A 12 -21.79 -11.50 -8.13
CA TYR A 12 -20.57 -10.76 -8.51
C TYR A 12 -20.76 -10.01 -9.83
N ARG A 13 -21.31 -10.65 -10.84
CA ARG A 13 -21.54 -10.07 -12.17
C ARG A 13 -22.57 -8.95 -12.16
N GLU A 14 -23.62 -9.08 -11.36
CA GLU A 14 -24.61 -8.01 -11.16
C GLU A 14 -23.95 -6.78 -10.52
N ASN A 15 -23.18 -6.97 -9.46
CA ASN A 15 -22.41 -5.89 -8.83
C ASN A 15 -21.38 -5.27 -9.79
N ALA A 16 -20.68 -6.11 -10.57
CA ALA A 16 -19.73 -5.64 -11.56
C ALA A 16 -20.40 -4.78 -12.64
N ALA A 17 -21.56 -5.18 -13.15
CA ALA A 17 -22.30 -4.43 -14.15
C ALA A 17 -22.83 -3.09 -13.62
N GLU A 18 -23.39 -3.09 -12.41
CA GLU A 18 -23.88 -1.87 -11.74
C GLU A 18 -22.75 -0.86 -11.52
N ARG A 19 -21.61 -1.33 -11.04
CA ARG A 19 -20.45 -0.47 -10.76
C ARG A 19 -19.75 -0.04 -12.05
N LEU A 20 -19.69 -0.89 -13.08
CA LEU A 20 -19.13 -0.53 -14.39
C LEU A 20 -19.93 0.63 -15.03
N ALA A 21 -21.25 0.68 -14.83
CA ALA A 21 -22.06 1.81 -15.27
C ALA A 21 -21.65 3.15 -14.65
N GLN A 22 -20.98 3.12 -13.50
CA GLN A 22 -20.37 4.28 -12.83
C GLN A 22 -18.87 4.46 -13.18
N GLY A 23 -18.31 3.57 -13.99
CA GLY A 23 -16.88 3.59 -14.38
C GLY A 23 -15.93 3.05 -13.32
N ILE A 24 -16.41 2.24 -12.37
CA ILE A 24 -15.62 1.66 -11.29
C ILE A 24 -15.72 0.14 -11.26
N PRO A 25 -14.71 -0.58 -10.69
CA PRO A 25 -14.71 -2.03 -10.63
C PRO A 25 -15.72 -2.57 -9.61
N ALA A 26 -16.03 -3.86 -9.72
CA ALA A 26 -16.79 -4.59 -8.73
C ALA A 26 -16.18 -4.47 -7.33
N LEU A 27 -16.98 -4.67 -6.29
CA LEU A 27 -16.46 -4.83 -4.94
C LEU A 27 -15.56 -6.08 -4.85
N PRO A 28 -14.52 -6.06 -4.03
CA PRO A 28 -13.76 -7.26 -3.73
C PRO A 28 -14.66 -8.35 -3.14
N LEU A 29 -14.25 -9.60 -3.29
CA LEU A 29 -14.98 -10.72 -2.69
C LEU A 29 -14.90 -10.69 -1.17
N ASP A 30 -16.01 -10.92 -0.51
CA ASP A 30 -16.05 -11.17 0.93
C ASP A 30 -15.69 -12.63 1.27
N ALA A 31 -15.65 -12.97 2.56
CA ALA A 31 -15.30 -14.30 3.03
C ALA A 31 -16.29 -15.38 2.52
N GLY A 32 -17.59 -15.08 2.50
CA GLY A 32 -18.62 -16.00 2.01
C GLY A 32 -18.49 -16.26 0.51
N GLN A 33 -18.29 -15.23 -0.28
CA GLN A 33 -18.05 -15.35 -1.72
C GLN A 33 -16.74 -16.09 -2.01
N THR A 34 -15.68 -15.82 -1.23
CA THR A 34 -14.40 -16.51 -1.37
C THR A 34 -14.53 -18.00 -1.06
N LYS A 35 -15.30 -18.37 -0.04
CA LYS A 35 -15.59 -19.77 0.25
C LYS A 35 -16.32 -20.44 -0.91
N ALA A 36 -17.37 -19.81 -1.43
CA ALA A 36 -18.09 -20.33 -2.60
C ALA A 36 -17.17 -20.45 -3.83
N LEU A 37 -16.26 -19.51 -4.02
CA LEU A 37 -15.25 -19.57 -5.08
C LEU A 37 -14.35 -20.80 -4.94
N THR A 38 -13.89 -21.13 -3.74
CA THR A 38 -13.04 -22.31 -3.53
C THR A 38 -13.78 -23.61 -3.83
N GLU A 39 -15.06 -23.68 -3.55
CA GLU A 39 -15.90 -24.83 -3.92
C GLU A 39 -16.04 -24.96 -5.44
N LEU A 40 -16.24 -23.85 -6.15
CA LEU A 40 -16.31 -23.86 -7.62
C LEU A 40 -14.95 -24.21 -8.26
N LEU A 41 -13.84 -23.82 -7.65
CA LEU A 41 -12.49 -24.17 -8.14
C LEU A 41 -12.18 -25.67 -7.99
N GLN A 42 -12.84 -26.38 -7.07
CA GLN A 42 -12.71 -27.83 -6.91
C GLN A 42 -13.51 -28.61 -7.95
N ASP A 43 -14.67 -28.09 -8.35
CA ASP A 43 -15.53 -28.65 -9.39
C ASP A 43 -16.01 -27.52 -10.33
N PRO A 44 -15.13 -27.03 -11.22
CA PRO A 44 -15.43 -25.86 -12.02
C PRO A 44 -16.50 -26.12 -13.07
N PRO A 45 -17.52 -25.26 -13.13
CA PRO A 45 -18.47 -25.29 -14.23
C PRO A 45 -17.78 -24.99 -15.55
N ALA A 46 -18.18 -25.71 -16.59
CA ALA A 46 -17.62 -25.54 -17.92
C ALA A 46 -17.82 -24.10 -18.44
N GLY A 47 -16.72 -23.48 -18.90
CA GLY A 47 -16.70 -22.13 -19.46
C GLY A 47 -16.44 -21.03 -18.44
N GLU A 48 -16.35 -21.36 -17.15
CA GLU A 48 -16.12 -20.36 -16.07
C GLU A 48 -14.66 -20.34 -15.57
N GLU A 49 -13.81 -21.18 -16.08
CA GLU A 49 -12.46 -21.45 -15.56
C GLU A 49 -11.59 -20.18 -15.47
N GLN A 50 -11.61 -19.36 -16.50
CA GLN A 50 -10.79 -18.13 -16.53
C GLN A 50 -11.26 -17.09 -15.52
N GLU A 51 -12.58 -16.91 -15.38
CA GLU A 51 -13.15 -15.98 -14.40
C GLU A 51 -12.88 -16.45 -12.98
N LEU A 52 -13.01 -17.75 -12.68
CA LEU A 52 -12.69 -18.28 -11.36
C LEU A 52 -11.24 -18.05 -10.97
N LEU A 53 -10.31 -18.26 -11.88
CA LEU A 53 -8.87 -17.99 -11.64
C LEU A 53 -8.59 -16.50 -11.46
N TYR A 54 -9.22 -15.64 -12.25
CA TYR A 54 -9.13 -14.20 -12.10
C TYR A 54 -9.65 -13.74 -10.73
N LEU A 55 -10.81 -14.23 -10.31
CA LEU A 55 -11.37 -13.89 -8.99
C LEU A 55 -10.42 -14.32 -7.86
N LEU A 56 -9.85 -15.51 -7.96
CA LEU A 56 -8.92 -16.04 -6.96
C LEU A 56 -7.64 -15.19 -6.85
N SER A 57 -7.06 -14.80 -7.97
CA SER A 57 -5.76 -14.10 -7.99
C SER A 57 -5.86 -12.60 -7.76
N GLU A 58 -6.96 -11.96 -8.21
CA GLU A 58 -7.01 -10.51 -8.33
C GLU A 58 -8.13 -9.84 -7.51
N ARG A 59 -9.14 -10.61 -7.04
CA ARG A 59 -10.34 -9.99 -6.50
C ARG A 59 -10.61 -10.28 -5.02
N ILE A 60 -9.63 -10.82 -4.30
CA ILE A 60 -9.71 -11.11 -2.86
C ILE A 60 -8.82 -10.12 -2.10
N PRO A 61 -9.33 -9.44 -1.06
CA PRO A 61 -8.53 -8.53 -0.25
C PRO A 61 -7.33 -9.21 0.40
N PRO A 62 -6.17 -8.54 0.51
CA PRO A 62 -4.97 -9.09 1.11
C PRO A 62 -4.96 -8.98 2.65
N GLY A 63 -3.85 -9.40 3.25
CA GLY A 63 -3.53 -9.17 4.66
C GLY A 63 -4.27 -10.12 5.61
N VAL A 64 -4.87 -9.56 6.64
CA VAL A 64 -5.66 -10.28 7.67
C VAL A 64 -7.17 -10.12 7.48
N ASP A 65 -7.61 -9.81 6.28
CA ASP A 65 -9.03 -9.85 5.92
C ASP A 65 -9.59 -11.27 6.04
N GLU A 66 -10.84 -11.40 6.44
CA GLU A 66 -11.49 -12.72 6.57
C GLU A 66 -11.51 -13.49 5.24
N ALA A 67 -11.66 -12.79 4.12
CA ALA A 67 -11.57 -13.39 2.78
C ALA A 67 -10.16 -13.90 2.48
N ALA A 68 -9.12 -13.19 2.91
CA ALA A 68 -7.73 -13.64 2.79
C ALA A 68 -7.46 -14.89 3.61
N TYR A 69 -8.08 -15.02 4.78
CA TYR A 69 -8.00 -16.25 5.57
C TYR A 69 -8.55 -17.46 4.82
N VAL A 70 -9.73 -17.33 4.22
CA VAL A 70 -10.34 -18.40 3.42
C VAL A 70 -9.45 -18.77 2.24
N LYS A 71 -8.93 -17.78 1.51
CA LYS A 71 -8.01 -17.99 0.39
C LYS A 71 -6.75 -18.74 0.82
N ALA A 72 -6.06 -18.26 1.85
CA ALA A 72 -4.81 -18.84 2.33
C ALA A 72 -5.01 -20.27 2.83
N THR A 73 -6.09 -20.53 3.56
CA THR A 73 -6.43 -21.87 4.07
C THR A 73 -6.65 -22.85 2.92
N TRP A 74 -7.42 -22.47 1.91
CA TRP A 74 -7.66 -23.32 0.76
C TRP A 74 -6.41 -23.56 -0.08
N LEU A 75 -5.62 -22.53 -0.36
CA LEU A 75 -4.37 -22.66 -1.10
C LEU A 75 -3.36 -23.56 -0.35
N SER A 76 -3.30 -23.44 0.97
CA SER A 76 -2.47 -24.33 1.79
C SER A 76 -2.92 -25.78 1.67
N ALA A 77 -4.24 -26.06 1.71
CA ALA A 77 -4.77 -27.40 1.53
C ALA A 77 -4.47 -27.99 0.15
N ILE A 78 -4.55 -27.20 -0.92
CA ILE A 78 -4.14 -27.63 -2.27
C ILE A 78 -2.63 -27.92 -2.31
N ALA A 79 -1.82 -27.05 -1.76
CA ALA A 79 -0.36 -27.23 -1.76
C ALA A 79 0.07 -28.47 -0.99
N GLN A 80 -0.59 -28.79 0.13
CA GLN A 80 -0.32 -29.99 0.95
C GLN A 80 -0.96 -31.28 0.43
N GLY A 81 -1.77 -31.22 -0.63
CA GLY A 81 -2.47 -32.36 -1.18
C GLY A 81 -3.71 -32.82 -0.38
N GLU A 82 -4.18 -31.98 0.54
CA GLU A 82 -5.39 -32.22 1.35
C GLU A 82 -6.68 -31.89 0.59
N ALA A 83 -6.58 -31.06 -0.43
CA ALA A 83 -7.62 -30.74 -1.39
C ALA A 83 -7.05 -30.76 -2.81
N SER A 84 -7.93 -30.83 -3.81
CA SER A 84 -7.52 -30.84 -5.22
C SER A 84 -8.43 -29.93 -6.06
N SER A 85 -7.85 -29.38 -7.11
CA SER A 85 -8.56 -28.57 -8.11
C SER A 85 -7.99 -28.89 -9.49
N PRO A 86 -8.83 -29.04 -10.53
CA PRO A 86 -8.31 -29.18 -11.89
C PRO A 86 -7.72 -27.91 -12.44
N LEU A 87 -7.95 -26.75 -11.78
CA LEU A 87 -7.50 -25.43 -12.24
C LEU A 87 -6.27 -24.91 -11.48
N VAL A 88 -6.00 -25.42 -10.28
CA VAL A 88 -4.90 -24.97 -9.42
C VAL A 88 -4.08 -26.16 -8.95
N SER A 89 -2.88 -26.29 -9.49
CA SER A 89 -1.93 -27.31 -9.05
C SER A 89 -1.32 -26.94 -7.68
N PRO A 90 -0.70 -27.88 -6.95
CA PRO A 90 0.05 -27.58 -5.73
C PRO A 90 1.08 -26.47 -5.91
N LEU A 91 1.83 -26.47 -7.00
CA LEU A 91 2.83 -25.43 -7.28
C LEU A 91 2.18 -24.05 -7.49
N GLU A 92 1.11 -23.98 -8.28
CA GLU A 92 0.35 -22.75 -8.49
C GLU A 92 -0.26 -22.23 -7.19
N ALA A 93 -0.71 -23.12 -6.30
CA ALA A 93 -1.19 -22.72 -4.97
C ALA A 93 -0.09 -22.06 -4.12
N VAL A 94 1.11 -22.60 -4.13
CA VAL A 94 2.27 -21.98 -3.44
C VAL A 94 2.62 -20.63 -4.06
N GLN A 95 2.61 -20.52 -5.37
CA GLN A 95 2.84 -19.25 -6.08
C GLN A 95 1.82 -18.20 -5.67
N LEU A 96 0.53 -18.56 -5.61
CA LEU A 96 -0.54 -17.65 -5.19
C LEU A 96 -0.42 -17.26 -3.72
N LEU A 97 -0.04 -18.17 -2.82
CA LEU A 97 0.31 -17.83 -1.44
C LEU A 97 1.44 -16.79 -1.37
N GLY A 98 2.44 -16.91 -2.23
CA GLY A 98 3.56 -15.97 -2.33
C GLY A 98 3.17 -14.57 -2.85
N THR A 99 2.00 -14.40 -3.46
CA THR A 99 1.50 -13.09 -3.91
C THR A 99 0.76 -12.32 -2.82
N MET A 100 0.42 -12.95 -1.71
CA MET A 100 -0.22 -12.30 -0.57
C MET A 100 0.81 -11.46 0.21
N VAL A 101 0.35 -10.35 0.79
CA VAL A 101 1.26 -9.33 1.36
C VAL A 101 1.73 -9.62 2.78
N GLY A 102 1.38 -10.75 3.35
CA GLY A 102 1.64 -11.12 4.73
C GLY A 102 0.36 -11.58 5.45
N GLY A 103 0.46 -11.80 6.74
CA GLY A 103 -0.66 -12.30 7.53
C GLY A 103 -0.88 -13.80 7.36
N TYR A 104 -2.02 -14.20 6.89
CA TYR A 104 -2.43 -15.62 6.85
C TYR A 104 -1.62 -16.52 5.91
N ASN A 105 -0.88 -15.97 4.96
CA ASN A 105 -0.03 -16.76 4.07
C ASN A 105 1.31 -17.14 4.71
N VAL A 106 1.78 -16.42 5.73
CA VAL A 106 3.13 -16.58 6.29
C VAL A 106 3.31 -17.95 6.93
N ALA A 107 2.42 -18.36 7.82
CA ALA A 107 2.48 -19.67 8.47
C ALA A 107 2.41 -20.82 7.44
N ALA A 108 1.54 -20.70 6.44
CA ALA A 108 1.40 -21.69 5.38
C ALA A 108 2.70 -21.84 4.58
N LEU A 109 3.35 -20.74 4.22
CA LEU A 109 4.60 -20.74 3.47
C LEU A 109 5.76 -21.34 4.30
N ILE A 110 5.82 -21.02 5.60
CA ILE A 110 6.84 -21.60 6.50
C ILE A 110 6.69 -23.13 6.60
N GLU A 111 5.47 -23.64 6.73
CA GLU A 111 5.23 -25.10 6.72
C GLU A 111 5.68 -25.74 5.40
N LEU A 112 5.44 -25.08 4.29
CA LEU A 112 5.85 -25.56 2.96
C LEU A 112 7.37 -25.57 2.75
N LEU A 113 8.15 -24.81 3.52
CA LEU A 113 9.62 -24.92 3.50
C LEU A 113 10.11 -26.32 3.96
N LYS A 114 9.28 -27.03 4.73
CA LYS A 114 9.57 -28.38 5.25
C LYS A 114 9.00 -29.50 4.37
N HIS A 115 8.37 -29.13 3.24
CA HIS A 115 7.72 -30.09 2.35
C HIS A 115 8.74 -31.00 1.66
N ASP A 116 8.41 -32.29 1.49
CA ASP A 116 9.29 -33.28 0.86
C ASP A 116 9.54 -32.98 -0.63
N ASP A 117 8.57 -32.34 -1.31
CA ASP A 117 8.76 -31.84 -2.66
C ASP A 117 9.57 -30.55 -2.63
N GLU A 118 10.80 -30.63 -3.10
CA GLU A 118 11.75 -29.51 -3.12
C GLU A 118 11.32 -28.37 -4.05
N GLU A 119 10.52 -28.64 -5.09
CA GLU A 119 9.97 -27.59 -5.96
C GLU A 119 8.97 -26.73 -5.20
N LEU A 120 8.08 -27.34 -4.42
CA LEU A 120 7.14 -26.63 -3.56
C LEU A 120 7.86 -25.84 -2.45
N ALA A 121 8.84 -26.47 -1.80
CA ALA A 121 9.62 -25.82 -0.76
C ALA A 121 10.43 -24.62 -1.30
N GLY A 122 11.02 -24.76 -2.48
CA GLY A 122 11.75 -23.68 -3.15
C GLY A 122 10.82 -22.52 -3.54
N CYS A 123 9.65 -22.83 -4.07
CA CYS A 123 8.63 -21.82 -4.40
C CYS A 123 8.13 -21.07 -3.15
N ALA A 124 7.94 -21.79 -2.02
CA ALA A 124 7.60 -21.18 -0.75
C ALA A 124 8.70 -20.22 -0.24
N ALA A 125 9.97 -20.61 -0.40
CA ALA A 125 11.10 -19.75 -0.06
C ALA A 125 11.13 -18.46 -0.90
N GLU A 126 10.85 -18.53 -2.19
CA GLU A 126 10.73 -17.36 -3.06
C GLU A 126 9.61 -16.43 -2.60
N GLY A 127 8.45 -16.98 -2.25
CA GLY A 127 7.31 -16.22 -1.73
C GLY A 127 7.64 -15.50 -0.43
N LEU A 128 8.24 -16.18 0.54
CA LEU A 128 8.65 -15.59 1.82
C LEU A 128 9.75 -14.54 1.64
N SER A 129 10.66 -14.73 0.70
CA SER A 129 11.74 -13.77 0.43
C SER A 129 11.19 -12.38 0.02
N ARG A 130 9.99 -12.33 -0.56
CA ARG A 130 9.30 -11.10 -0.94
C ARG A 130 8.31 -10.60 0.10
N THR A 131 8.04 -11.36 1.15
CA THR A 131 7.07 -11.02 2.19
C THR A 131 7.78 -10.30 3.33
N LEU A 132 7.35 -9.06 3.62
CA LEU A 132 7.96 -8.21 4.65
C LEU A 132 7.17 -8.22 5.98
N LEU A 133 5.86 -8.46 5.93
CA LEU A 133 4.97 -8.44 7.08
C LEU A 133 4.95 -9.81 7.76
N VAL A 134 6.04 -10.16 8.43
CA VAL A 134 6.25 -11.50 9.03
C VAL A 134 6.17 -11.53 10.55
N TYR A 135 6.27 -10.40 11.22
CA TYR A 135 6.19 -10.21 12.68
C TYR A 135 6.81 -11.36 13.50
N ASP A 136 6.01 -12.10 14.29
CA ASP A 136 6.51 -13.19 15.15
C ASP A 136 7.13 -14.36 14.38
N ALA A 137 6.73 -14.59 13.15
CA ALA A 137 7.27 -15.65 12.30
C ALA A 137 8.77 -15.45 11.98
N PHE A 138 9.31 -14.25 12.20
CA PHE A 138 10.75 -14.00 12.08
C PHE A 138 11.60 -14.94 12.92
N ASN A 139 11.25 -15.13 14.20
CA ASN A 139 12.04 -15.98 15.09
C ASN A 139 11.96 -17.46 14.69
N GLU A 140 10.77 -17.94 14.35
CA GLU A 140 10.57 -19.30 13.85
C GLU A 140 11.40 -19.59 12.59
N LEU A 141 11.41 -18.64 11.65
CA LEU A 141 12.18 -18.79 10.43
C LEU A 141 13.69 -18.78 10.69
N MET A 142 14.17 -17.92 11.60
CA MET A 142 15.58 -17.89 11.98
C MET A 142 16.04 -19.21 12.62
N GLU A 143 15.20 -19.81 13.48
CA GLU A 143 15.47 -21.12 14.08
C GLU A 143 15.48 -22.23 13.01
N LEU A 144 14.48 -22.25 12.14
CA LEU A 144 14.36 -23.22 11.07
C LEU A 144 15.56 -23.16 10.10
N ALA A 145 16.11 -21.98 9.87
CA ALA A 145 17.24 -21.77 8.95
C ALA A 145 18.53 -22.49 9.39
N ALA A 146 18.63 -22.92 10.66
CA ALA A 146 19.78 -23.69 11.13
C ALA A 146 19.88 -25.07 10.45
N ASP A 147 18.74 -25.70 10.18
CA ASP A 147 18.68 -27.09 9.68
C ASP A 147 17.94 -27.23 8.33
N ASN A 148 17.29 -26.17 7.85
CA ASN A 148 16.52 -26.18 6.61
C ASN A 148 17.13 -25.23 5.58
N ARG A 149 17.56 -25.77 4.44
CA ARG A 149 18.21 -24.99 3.38
C ARG A 149 17.29 -23.94 2.74
N PHE A 150 15.99 -24.20 2.66
CA PHE A 150 15.04 -23.28 2.07
C PHE A 150 14.74 -22.10 3.02
N ALA A 151 14.64 -22.36 4.32
CA ALA A 151 14.57 -21.30 5.32
C ALA A 151 15.85 -20.46 5.33
N LYS A 152 17.02 -21.09 5.19
CA LYS A 152 18.29 -20.37 5.04
C LYS A 152 18.30 -19.48 3.79
N GLN A 153 17.76 -19.95 2.68
CA GLN A 153 17.62 -19.17 1.45
C GLN A 153 16.79 -17.90 1.69
N VAL A 154 15.70 -17.97 2.44
CA VAL A 154 14.87 -16.80 2.81
C VAL A 154 15.69 -15.83 3.67
N VAL A 155 16.34 -16.32 4.70
CA VAL A 155 17.18 -15.51 5.60
C VAL A 155 18.29 -14.80 4.83
N ASP A 156 19.00 -15.51 3.96
CA ASP A 156 20.05 -14.95 3.12
C ASP A 156 19.51 -13.88 2.15
N SER A 157 18.34 -14.13 1.57
CA SER A 157 17.68 -13.17 0.69
C SER A 157 17.26 -11.88 1.41
N TRP A 158 16.71 -12.00 2.61
CA TRP A 158 16.41 -10.83 3.44
C TRP A 158 17.65 -10.05 3.86
N ALA A 159 18.73 -10.77 4.23
CA ALA A 159 20.01 -10.14 4.57
C ALA A 159 20.63 -9.36 3.39
N ALA A 160 20.45 -9.88 2.18
CA ALA A 160 20.90 -9.24 0.94
C ALA A 160 19.94 -8.14 0.45
N ALA A 161 18.80 -7.95 1.09
CA ALA A 161 17.75 -7.01 0.68
C ALA A 161 17.26 -7.22 -0.77
N GLU A 162 17.11 -8.47 -1.19
CA GLU A 162 16.64 -8.79 -2.55
C GLU A 162 15.21 -8.32 -2.78
N TRP A 163 14.37 -8.26 -1.75
CA TRP A 163 13.04 -7.65 -1.78
C TRP A 163 13.06 -6.21 -2.30
N PHE A 164 14.16 -5.50 -2.09
CA PHE A 164 14.37 -4.11 -2.52
C PHE A 164 15.11 -4.03 -3.86
N THR A 165 16.23 -4.73 -3.99
CA THR A 165 17.09 -4.66 -5.18
C THR A 165 16.45 -5.30 -6.42
N SER A 166 15.48 -6.21 -6.25
CA SER A 166 14.70 -6.78 -7.36
C SER A 166 13.71 -5.80 -7.98
N LYS A 167 13.41 -4.69 -7.32
CA LYS A 167 12.52 -3.64 -7.83
C LYS A 167 13.30 -2.60 -8.61
N PRO A 168 12.68 -2.01 -9.66
CA PRO A 168 13.34 -0.98 -10.45
C PRO A 168 13.62 0.25 -9.59
N GLU A 169 14.73 0.90 -9.85
CA GLU A 169 15.05 2.21 -9.29
C GLU A 169 14.07 3.28 -9.80
N LEU A 170 14.00 4.40 -9.08
CA LEU A 170 13.28 5.56 -9.56
C LEU A 170 13.83 5.95 -10.94
N ALA A 171 12.95 6.11 -11.93
CA ALA A 171 13.36 6.42 -13.29
C ALA A 171 14.09 7.76 -13.40
N ASP A 172 15.08 7.82 -14.29
CA ASP A 172 15.80 9.06 -14.62
C ASP A 172 14.92 10.10 -15.31
N SER A 173 13.85 9.66 -15.96
CA SER A 173 12.95 10.49 -16.76
C SER A 173 11.54 9.94 -16.67
N ILE A 174 10.58 10.82 -16.34
CA ILE A 174 9.16 10.50 -16.22
C ILE A 174 8.39 11.51 -17.07
N THR A 175 7.76 11.05 -18.15
CA THR A 175 6.92 11.89 -19.01
C THR A 175 5.46 11.72 -18.63
N VAL A 176 4.77 12.82 -18.38
CA VAL A 176 3.40 12.87 -17.86
C VAL A 176 2.58 13.99 -18.49
N THR A 177 1.26 13.84 -18.45
CA THR A 177 0.31 14.88 -18.85
C THR A 177 -0.19 15.59 -17.61
N VAL A 178 -0.15 16.91 -17.59
CA VAL A 178 -0.55 17.76 -16.46
C VAL A 178 -2.06 17.83 -16.33
N PHE A 179 -2.56 17.57 -15.13
CA PHE A 179 -3.87 17.98 -14.66
C PHE A 179 -3.67 18.94 -13.49
N LYS A 180 -4.02 20.22 -13.67
CA LYS A 180 -3.78 21.26 -12.67
C LYS A 180 -5.07 21.82 -12.10
N VAL A 181 -5.10 21.97 -10.78
CA VAL A 181 -6.13 22.72 -10.05
C VAL A 181 -5.49 23.99 -9.48
N GLU A 182 -6.01 25.14 -9.91
CA GLU A 182 -5.51 26.44 -9.48
C GLU A 182 -5.85 26.73 -8.00
N GLY A 183 -4.98 27.43 -7.33
CA GLY A 183 -5.16 27.85 -5.93
C GLY A 183 -4.99 26.74 -4.92
N GLU A 184 -5.56 26.92 -3.73
CA GLU A 184 -5.51 25.93 -2.66
C GLU A 184 -6.52 24.81 -2.91
N THR A 185 -6.04 23.55 -2.85
CA THR A 185 -6.87 22.34 -2.88
C THR A 185 -6.69 21.62 -1.55
N ASN A 186 -7.70 21.66 -0.71
CA ASN A 186 -7.66 21.02 0.60
C ASN A 186 -8.12 19.55 0.52
N THR A 187 -7.95 18.84 1.61
CA THR A 187 -8.34 17.42 1.66
C THR A 187 -9.85 17.21 1.62
N ASP A 188 -10.67 18.22 1.92
CA ASP A 188 -12.11 18.13 1.76
C ASP A 188 -12.54 18.28 0.29
N ASP A 189 -11.78 19.02 -0.51
CA ASP A 189 -11.96 19.05 -1.98
C ASP A 189 -11.64 17.69 -2.61
N LEU A 190 -10.60 17.00 -2.11
CA LEU A 190 -10.14 15.73 -2.62
C LEU A 190 -10.90 14.52 -2.06
N SER A 191 -11.46 14.65 -0.86
CA SER A 191 -12.21 13.63 -0.13
C SER A 191 -13.34 14.29 0.68
N PRO A 192 -14.46 14.67 0.01
CA PRO A 192 -15.53 15.42 0.64
C PRO A 192 -16.11 14.73 1.87
N ALA A 193 -16.25 15.47 2.97
CA ALA A 193 -16.83 14.98 4.23
C ALA A 193 -18.28 14.51 4.06
N THR A 194 -19.02 15.06 3.12
CA THR A 194 -20.38 14.64 2.75
C THR A 194 -20.44 13.19 2.25
N HIS A 195 -19.33 12.66 1.76
CA HIS A 195 -19.17 11.28 1.28
C HIS A 195 -18.31 10.43 2.24
N ALA A 196 -18.17 10.80 3.50
CA ALA A 196 -17.31 10.11 4.46
C ALA A 196 -17.61 8.62 4.61
N THR A 197 -18.88 8.21 4.46
CA THR A 197 -19.29 6.81 4.58
C THR A 197 -18.82 5.93 3.43
N THR A 198 -18.44 6.51 2.29
CA THR A 198 -17.92 5.74 1.14
C THR A 198 -16.39 5.59 1.15
N ARG A 199 -15.69 6.22 2.09
CA ARG A 199 -14.22 6.21 2.15
C ARG A 199 -13.57 4.83 2.13
N PRO A 200 -14.11 3.78 2.77
CA PRO A 200 -13.58 2.43 2.67
C PRO A 200 -13.63 1.82 1.27
N ASP A 201 -14.55 2.28 0.44
CA ASP A 201 -14.68 1.90 -0.97
C ASP A 201 -13.97 2.95 -1.83
N ILE A 202 -12.67 2.81 -2.01
CA ILE A 202 -11.82 3.81 -2.67
C ILE A 202 -12.35 4.19 -4.05
N PRO A 203 -12.68 3.27 -4.97
CA PRO A 203 -13.19 3.64 -6.28
C PRO A 203 -14.48 4.47 -6.23
N LEU A 204 -15.41 4.09 -5.36
CA LEU A 204 -16.67 4.82 -5.20
C LEU A 204 -16.45 6.20 -4.60
N HIS A 205 -15.64 6.28 -3.55
CA HIS A 205 -15.32 7.57 -2.90
C HIS A 205 -14.60 8.53 -3.84
N ALA A 206 -13.68 8.01 -4.66
CA ALA A 206 -12.92 8.79 -5.63
C ALA A 206 -13.80 9.47 -6.71
N LEU A 207 -15.03 9.00 -6.93
CA LEU A 207 -15.97 9.67 -7.83
C LEU A 207 -16.40 11.05 -7.33
N ALA A 208 -16.31 11.31 -6.03
CA ALA A 208 -16.63 12.60 -5.42
C ALA A 208 -15.44 13.57 -5.38
N MET A 209 -14.24 13.14 -5.81
CA MET A 209 -13.06 14.02 -5.82
C MET A 209 -13.31 15.26 -6.68
N LEU A 210 -13.06 16.43 -6.11
CA LEU A 210 -13.21 17.73 -6.77
C LEU A 210 -14.64 18.09 -7.20
N GLU A 211 -15.68 17.39 -6.75
CA GLU A 211 -17.07 17.59 -7.22
C GLU A 211 -17.56 19.03 -7.08
N THR A 212 -17.12 19.74 -6.04
CA THR A 212 -17.46 21.15 -5.81
C THR A 212 -16.40 22.10 -6.37
N ARG A 213 -15.13 21.71 -6.28
CA ARG A 213 -13.98 22.56 -6.61
C ARG A 213 -13.73 22.66 -8.12
N ASP A 214 -13.86 21.56 -8.83
CA ASP A 214 -13.70 21.45 -10.28
C ASP A 214 -14.60 20.32 -10.81
N PRO A 215 -15.90 20.60 -11.02
CA PRO A 215 -16.88 19.57 -11.40
C PRO A 215 -16.55 18.82 -12.71
N GLU A 216 -15.75 19.41 -13.59
CA GLU A 216 -15.33 18.78 -14.84
C GLU A 216 -13.96 18.09 -14.74
N GLY A 217 -13.29 18.22 -13.58
CA GLY A 217 -11.92 17.73 -13.38
C GLY A 217 -11.77 16.25 -13.64
N LEU A 218 -12.65 15.40 -13.13
CA LEU A 218 -12.59 13.96 -13.35
C LEU A 218 -12.80 13.56 -14.81
N GLN A 219 -13.67 14.27 -15.54
CA GLN A 219 -13.84 14.04 -16.98
C GLN A 219 -12.57 14.42 -17.75
N THR A 220 -11.90 15.49 -17.35
CA THR A 220 -10.61 15.90 -17.92
C THR A 220 -9.55 14.83 -17.69
N ILE A 221 -9.42 14.33 -16.47
CA ILE A 221 -8.48 13.24 -16.15
C ILE A 221 -8.80 11.98 -16.99
N THR A 222 -10.07 11.61 -17.10
CA THR A 222 -10.52 10.45 -17.87
C THR A 222 -10.12 10.58 -19.34
N ARG A 223 -10.28 11.76 -19.92
CA ARG A 223 -9.83 12.02 -21.30
C ARG A 223 -8.32 11.95 -21.43
N GLN A 224 -7.58 12.53 -20.49
CA GLN A 224 -6.11 12.51 -20.49
C GLN A 224 -5.55 11.10 -20.35
N LYS A 225 -6.21 10.23 -19.58
CA LYS A 225 -5.82 8.81 -19.44
C LYS A 225 -5.94 7.98 -20.71
N GLN A 226 -6.68 8.46 -21.69
CA GLN A 226 -6.74 7.84 -23.03
C GLN A 226 -5.52 8.20 -23.90
N GLY A 227 -4.72 9.17 -23.47
CA GLY A 227 -3.49 9.57 -24.13
C GLY A 227 -2.33 8.63 -23.87
N GLU A 228 -1.17 9.00 -24.40
CA GLU A 228 0.06 8.18 -24.37
C GLU A 228 0.74 8.16 -22.99
N HIS A 229 0.56 9.23 -22.20
CA HIS A 229 1.30 9.44 -20.95
C HIS A 229 0.40 9.38 -19.71
N PRO A 230 0.94 8.91 -18.55
CA PRO A 230 0.24 9.00 -17.27
C PRO A 230 -0.11 10.44 -16.91
N VAL A 231 -1.15 10.61 -16.10
CA VAL A 231 -1.59 11.92 -15.60
C VAL A 231 -0.87 12.25 -14.31
N VAL A 232 -0.35 13.47 -14.19
CA VAL A 232 0.19 14.01 -12.94
C VAL A 232 -0.78 15.01 -12.35
N TYR A 233 -1.06 14.90 -11.03
CA TYR A 233 -1.82 15.89 -10.29
C TYR A 233 -0.92 17.09 -9.94
N VAL A 234 -1.36 18.29 -10.29
CA VAL A 234 -0.62 19.54 -10.06
C VAL A 234 -1.53 20.55 -9.34
N GLY A 235 -1.00 21.22 -8.33
CA GLY A 235 -1.72 22.30 -7.64
C GLY A 235 -0.78 23.35 -7.05
N ASP A 236 -1.28 24.55 -6.83
CA ASP A 236 -0.48 25.63 -6.21
C ASP A 236 -0.22 25.33 -4.73
N VAL A 237 -1.28 24.96 -3.98
CA VAL A 237 -1.20 24.48 -2.59
C VAL A 237 -2.06 23.22 -2.48
N VAL A 238 -1.48 22.11 -2.10
CA VAL A 238 -2.14 20.79 -2.13
C VAL A 238 -2.19 20.16 -0.76
N GLY A 239 -3.37 19.66 -0.37
CA GLY A 239 -3.53 18.70 0.71
C GLY A 239 -3.62 19.27 2.10
N THR A 240 -4.00 20.55 2.26
CA THR A 240 -4.34 21.15 3.56
C THR A 240 -5.60 20.48 4.15
N GLY A 241 -5.70 20.43 5.47
CA GLY A 241 -6.85 19.80 6.18
C GLY A 241 -6.53 18.44 6.76
N SER A 242 -7.56 17.69 7.21
CA SER A 242 -7.40 16.51 8.05
C SER A 242 -7.72 15.17 7.40
N SER A 243 -8.49 15.09 6.31
CA SER A 243 -8.90 13.84 5.65
C SER A 243 -7.84 13.30 4.68
N ARG A 244 -6.59 13.29 5.09
CA ARG A 244 -5.40 13.11 4.24
C ARG A 244 -5.30 11.73 3.59
N LYS A 245 -5.58 10.66 4.32
CA LYS A 245 -5.44 9.30 3.78
C LYS A 245 -6.49 9.02 2.70
N SER A 246 -7.75 9.36 2.93
CA SER A 246 -8.78 9.22 1.92
C SER A 246 -8.57 10.17 0.72
N ALA A 247 -8.00 11.35 0.97
CA ALA A 247 -7.64 12.29 -0.10
C ALA A 247 -6.57 11.71 -1.02
N ILE A 248 -5.47 11.18 -0.48
CA ILE A 248 -4.43 10.56 -1.32
C ILE A 248 -4.96 9.32 -2.04
N ASN A 249 -5.77 8.49 -1.39
CA ASN A 249 -6.37 7.33 -2.04
C ASN A 249 -7.23 7.75 -3.26
N SER A 250 -8.00 8.84 -3.15
CA SER A 250 -8.78 9.38 -4.26
C SER A 250 -7.89 9.89 -5.39
N VAL A 251 -6.85 10.66 -5.10
CA VAL A 251 -5.91 11.15 -6.10
C VAL A 251 -5.26 9.98 -6.83
N LEU A 252 -4.74 8.99 -6.10
CA LEU A 252 -4.05 7.85 -6.71
C LEU A 252 -4.99 6.88 -7.42
N TRP A 253 -6.27 6.84 -7.05
CA TRP A 253 -7.27 6.13 -7.84
C TRP A 253 -7.32 6.64 -9.29
N HIS A 254 -7.18 7.95 -9.47
CA HIS A 254 -7.20 8.58 -10.79
C HIS A 254 -5.83 8.67 -11.46
N THR A 255 -4.74 8.76 -10.71
CA THR A 255 -3.40 9.03 -11.26
C THR A 255 -2.36 7.95 -10.99
N GLY A 256 -2.63 7.00 -10.09
CA GLY A 256 -1.75 5.89 -9.77
C GLY A 256 -1.99 4.65 -10.63
N GLU A 257 -1.34 3.57 -10.27
CA GLU A 257 -1.41 2.28 -10.94
C GLU A 257 -1.99 1.21 -10.03
N ASP A 258 -2.63 0.20 -10.62
CA ASP A 258 -3.13 -0.95 -9.88
C ASP A 258 -1.99 -1.68 -9.16
N ILE A 259 -2.23 -2.08 -7.92
CA ILE A 259 -1.30 -2.89 -7.15
C ILE A 259 -1.59 -4.36 -7.50
N PRO A 260 -0.61 -5.13 -8.00
CA PRO A 260 -0.84 -6.53 -8.34
C PRO A 260 -1.44 -7.32 -7.16
N HIS A 261 -2.49 -8.07 -7.44
CA HIS A 261 -3.21 -8.92 -6.47
C HIS A 261 -3.92 -8.17 -5.32
N VAL A 262 -3.99 -6.83 -5.39
CA VAL A 262 -4.70 -6.00 -4.40
C VAL A 262 -5.88 -5.31 -5.10
N PRO A 263 -7.11 -5.72 -4.85
CA PRO A 263 -8.28 -5.12 -5.51
C PRO A 263 -8.57 -3.72 -5.01
N ASN A 264 -9.04 -2.86 -5.91
CA ASN A 264 -9.66 -1.57 -5.63
C ASN A 264 -8.77 -0.56 -4.88
N LYS A 265 -7.46 -0.64 -5.05
CA LYS A 265 -6.48 0.30 -4.53
C LYS A 265 -5.38 0.53 -5.56
N ARG A 266 -4.89 1.76 -5.64
CA ARG A 266 -3.79 2.15 -6.52
C ARG A 266 -2.69 2.83 -5.73
N ALA A 267 -1.50 2.76 -6.26
CA ALA A 267 -0.29 3.32 -5.66
C ALA A 267 0.59 3.97 -6.73
N GLY A 268 1.65 4.63 -6.32
CA GLY A 268 2.61 5.26 -7.24
C GLY A 268 2.13 6.61 -7.77
N GLY A 269 2.59 6.96 -8.96
CA GLY A 269 2.27 8.25 -9.58
C GLY A 269 3.11 9.40 -9.05
N VAL A 270 2.88 10.58 -9.60
CA VAL A 270 3.59 11.81 -9.25
C VAL A 270 2.58 12.88 -8.85
N ILE A 271 2.93 13.68 -7.85
CA ILE A 271 2.15 14.85 -7.41
C ILE A 271 3.11 16.04 -7.40
N LEU A 272 2.75 17.10 -8.12
CA LEU A 272 3.49 18.36 -8.12
C LEU A 272 2.71 19.44 -7.40
N GLY A 273 3.37 20.14 -6.49
CA GLY A 273 2.76 21.27 -5.79
C GLY A 273 3.71 22.44 -5.63
N GLY A 274 3.21 23.65 -5.71
CA GLY A 274 3.95 24.83 -5.26
C GLY A 274 4.23 24.72 -3.76
N LYS A 275 3.23 24.26 -3.02
CA LYS A 275 3.32 23.76 -1.66
C LYS A 275 2.50 22.49 -1.52
N ILE A 276 3.01 21.52 -0.78
CA ILE A 276 2.29 20.31 -0.39
C ILE A 276 2.25 20.28 1.14
N ALA A 277 1.04 20.22 1.72
CA ALA A 277 0.89 20.18 3.18
C ALA A 277 1.68 18.98 3.75
N PRO A 278 2.45 19.16 4.83
CA PRO A 278 3.43 18.15 5.27
C PRO A 278 2.83 16.76 5.54
N ILE A 279 1.65 16.68 6.13
CA ILE A 279 1.03 15.39 6.43
C ILE A 279 0.46 14.74 5.16
N PHE A 280 -0.08 15.53 4.22
CA PHE A 280 -0.48 15.01 2.90
C PHE A 280 0.73 14.52 2.10
N PHE A 281 1.84 15.25 2.16
CA PHE A 281 3.12 14.83 1.57
C PHE A 281 3.54 13.45 2.10
N ASN A 282 3.52 13.27 3.43
CA ASN A 282 3.87 12.00 4.07
C ASN A 282 2.92 10.87 3.67
N THR A 283 1.62 11.12 3.53
CA THR A 283 0.67 10.08 3.07
C THR A 283 0.89 9.72 1.60
N ALA A 284 1.36 10.66 0.78
CA ALA A 284 1.77 10.38 -0.60
C ALA A 284 3.01 9.47 -0.63
N GLU A 285 4.02 9.75 0.19
CA GLU A 285 5.19 8.87 0.37
C GLU A 285 4.79 7.46 0.80
N ASP A 286 3.88 7.34 1.78
CA ASP A 286 3.40 6.05 2.29
C ASP A 286 2.67 5.23 1.22
N SER A 287 2.06 5.88 0.25
CA SER A 287 1.32 5.29 -0.86
C SER A 287 2.19 5.02 -2.11
N GLY A 288 3.49 5.19 -2.00
CA GLY A 288 4.44 4.95 -3.09
C GLY A 288 4.43 6.02 -4.19
N ALA A 289 3.72 7.13 -3.99
CA ALA A 289 3.77 8.27 -4.91
C ALA A 289 5.07 9.06 -4.75
N LEU A 290 5.39 9.85 -5.77
CA LEU A 290 6.51 10.80 -5.76
C LEU A 290 5.96 12.23 -5.63
N PRO A 291 5.86 12.77 -4.41
CA PRO A 291 5.50 14.18 -4.21
C PRO A 291 6.73 15.07 -4.43
N ILE A 292 6.55 16.14 -5.19
CA ILE A 292 7.60 17.11 -5.50
C ILE A 292 7.06 18.53 -5.29
N GLU A 293 7.71 19.31 -4.46
CA GLU A 293 7.47 20.75 -4.37
C GLU A 293 8.35 21.49 -5.39
N CYS A 294 7.70 22.27 -6.26
CA CYS A 294 8.36 23.06 -7.30
C CYS A 294 7.48 24.24 -7.70
N ASP A 295 8.04 25.18 -8.44
CA ASP A 295 7.23 26.23 -9.07
C ASP A 295 6.33 25.62 -10.17
N VAL A 296 5.03 25.69 -9.97
CA VAL A 296 4.01 25.15 -10.88
C VAL A 296 3.29 26.24 -11.68
N THR A 297 3.66 27.51 -11.52
CA THR A 297 2.96 28.64 -12.15
C THR A 297 2.97 28.59 -13.68
N GLY A 298 4.02 28.02 -14.25
CA GLY A 298 4.15 27.84 -15.70
C GLY A 298 3.52 26.58 -16.28
N LEU A 299 2.89 25.74 -15.44
CA LEU A 299 2.26 24.48 -15.85
C LEU A 299 0.75 24.67 -16.04
N ASN A 300 0.21 24.11 -17.11
CA ASN A 300 -1.20 24.16 -17.44
C ASN A 300 -1.76 22.77 -17.73
N THR A 301 -3.03 22.57 -17.45
CA THR A 301 -3.73 21.32 -17.80
C THR A 301 -3.57 21.02 -19.29
N GLY A 302 -3.17 19.81 -19.60
CA GLY A 302 -2.91 19.34 -20.97
C GLY A 302 -1.46 19.44 -21.41
N ASP A 303 -0.60 20.15 -20.67
CA ASP A 303 0.85 20.15 -20.96
C ASP A 303 1.42 18.74 -20.82
N VAL A 304 2.29 18.36 -21.73
CA VAL A 304 3.14 17.17 -21.60
C VAL A 304 4.50 17.61 -21.12
N ILE A 305 4.92 17.11 -19.97
CA ILE A 305 6.17 17.48 -19.33
C ILE A 305 7.02 16.26 -19.04
N THR A 306 8.32 16.45 -18.97
CA THR A 306 9.28 15.43 -18.56
C THR A 306 9.94 15.85 -17.25
N ILE A 307 9.75 15.02 -16.25
CA ILE A 307 10.35 15.19 -14.92
C ILE A 307 11.65 14.40 -14.89
N ARG A 308 12.74 15.03 -14.49
CA ARG A 308 14.05 14.41 -14.29
C ARG A 308 14.39 14.43 -12.79
N PRO A 309 14.03 13.37 -12.06
CA PRO A 309 14.10 13.38 -10.59
C PRO A 309 15.51 13.67 -10.06
N TYR A 310 16.54 13.04 -10.62
CA TYR A 310 17.91 13.18 -10.15
C TYR A 310 18.58 14.49 -10.58
N GLU A 311 18.16 15.06 -11.70
CA GLU A 311 18.62 16.38 -12.14
C GLU A 311 17.87 17.53 -11.48
N GLY A 312 16.69 17.26 -10.92
CA GLY A 312 15.83 18.27 -10.29
C GLY A 312 15.25 19.26 -11.29
N THR A 313 14.83 18.78 -12.46
CA THR A 313 14.27 19.61 -13.53
C THR A 313 12.96 19.08 -14.06
N ILE A 314 12.09 20.00 -14.46
CA ILE A 314 10.88 19.72 -15.24
C ILE A 314 11.03 20.44 -16.59
N GLU A 315 10.86 19.68 -17.67
CA GLU A 315 11.01 20.17 -19.02
C GLU A 315 9.68 20.11 -19.77
N ARG A 316 9.45 21.09 -20.64
CA ARG A 316 8.37 21.12 -21.63
C ARG A 316 8.96 21.58 -22.95
N ASP A 317 8.71 20.82 -24.03
CA ASP A 317 9.23 21.10 -25.36
C ASP A 317 10.76 21.26 -25.41
N GLY A 318 11.48 20.50 -24.58
CA GLY A 318 12.93 20.53 -24.48
C GLY A 318 13.52 21.67 -23.63
N GLU A 319 12.68 22.53 -23.08
CA GLU A 319 13.10 23.65 -22.21
C GLU A 319 12.77 23.40 -20.75
N VAL A 320 13.67 23.75 -19.84
CA VAL A 320 13.43 23.67 -18.40
C VAL A 320 12.47 24.75 -17.98
N VAL A 321 11.29 24.34 -17.49
CA VAL A 321 10.23 25.24 -17.02
C VAL A 321 10.12 25.32 -15.50
N SER A 322 10.73 24.39 -14.76
CA SER A 322 10.78 24.40 -13.31
C SER A 322 11.99 23.62 -12.80
N ARG A 323 12.41 23.94 -11.58
CA ARG A 323 13.49 23.25 -10.88
C ARG A 323 13.04 22.85 -9.48
N PHE A 324 13.59 21.76 -8.96
CA PHE A 324 13.28 21.27 -7.62
C PHE A 324 14.48 20.51 -7.03
N GLU A 325 14.39 20.23 -5.75
CA GLU A 325 15.27 19.30 -5.05
C GLU A 325 14.43 18.14 -4.52
N LEU A 326 14.85 16.90 -4.77
CA LEU A 326 14.18 15.73 -4.21
C LEU A 326 14.30 15.73 -2.68
N LYS A 327 13.17 15.66 -2.01
CA LYS A 327 13.06 15.61 -0.55
C LYS A 327 12.00 14.61 -0.13
N PRO A 328 12.22 13.89 0.98
CA PRO A 328 13.46 13.78 1.76
C PRO A 328 14.57 13.07 0.97
N ALA A 329 15.79 13.02 1.53
CA ALA A 329 16.91 12.35 0.88
C ALA A 329 16.67 10.87 0.57
N THR A 330 15.76 10.23 1.31
CA THR A 330 15.36 8.81 1.15
C THR A 330 14.27 8.59 0.10
N ILE A 331 13.77 9.63 -0.56
CA ILE A 331 12.57 9.52 -1.43
C ILE A 331 12.74 8.52 -2.59
N SER A 332 13.91 8.43 -3.18
CA SER A 332 14.17 7.46 -4.26
C SER A 332 14.08 6.01 -3.76
N ASP A 333 14.57 5.73 -2.57
CA ASP A 333 14.43 4.42 -1.92
C ASP A 333 12.96 4.14 -1.54
N GLU A 334 12.23 5.15 -1.07
CA GLU A 334 10.81 5.02 -0.73
C GLU A 334 9.98 4.62 -1.97
N VAL A 335 10.19 5.29 -3.08
CA VAL A 335 9.53 4.97 -4.36
C VAL A 335 9.89 3.56 -4.82
N ARG A 336 11.18 3.20 -4.78
CA ARG A 336 11.65 1.85 -5.14
C ARG A 336 11.02 0.77 -4.27
N ALA A 337 10.92 1.00 -2.97
CA ALA A 337 10.31 0.05 -2.03
C ALA A 337 8.78 -0.11 -2.19
N GLY A 338 8.13 0.81 -2.90
CA GLY A 338 6.68 0.87 -3.03
C GLY A 338 5.99 1.78 -2.02
N GLY A 339 6.76 2.55 -1.26
CA GLY A 339 6.31 3.52 -0.28
C GLY A 339 7.24 3.63 0.93
N ARG A 340 7.04 4.68 1.72
CA ARG A 340 7.82 4.92 2.93
C ARG A 340 7.64 3.80 3.96
N ILE A 341 6.41 3.30 4.15
CA ILE A 341 6.11 2.23 5.10
C ILE A 341 6.78 0.91 4.68
N PRO A 342 6.65 0.42 3.44
CA PRO A 342 7.40 -0.75 2.99
C PRO A 342 8.93 -0.60 3.13
N LEU A 343 9.47 0.58 2.87
CA LEU A 343 10.90 0.85 3.08
C LEU A 343 11.32 0.68 4.55
N MET A 344 10.57 1.28 5.46
CA MET A 344 10.87 1.21 6.90
C MET A 344 10.79 -0.24 7.40
N ILE A 345 9.73 -0.95 7.04
CA ILE A 345 9.52 -2.35 7.45
C ILE A 345 10.61 -3.25 6.86
N GLY A 346 10.85 -3.16 5.57
CA GLY A 346 11.83 -3.99 4.88
C GLY A 346 13.26 -3.72 5.33
N ARG A 347 13.64 -2.46 5.48
CA ARG A 347 14.96 -2.07 6.00
C ARG A 347 15.17 -2.58 7.43
N ALA A 348 14.16 -2.45 8.30
CA ALA A 348 14.23 -2.97 9.65
C ALA A 348 14.36 -4.50 9.67
N LEU A 349 13.62 -5.22 8.82
CA LEU A 349 13.74 -6.67 8.67
C LEU A 349 15.15 -7.08 8.22
N THR A 350 15.67 -6.44 7.18
CA THR A 350 17.01 -6.69 6.65
C THR A 350 18.07 -6.45 7.71
N ASP A 351 18.03 -5.32 8.41
CA ASP A 351 19.01 -5.00 9.44
C ASP A 351 18.91 -5.95 10.65
N LYS A 352 17.70 -6.38 11.02
CA LYS A 352 17.47 -7.35 12.09
C LYS A 352 18.06 -8.74 11.75
N VAL A 353 17.86 -9.19 10.52
CA VAL A 353 18.45 -10.44 10.03
C VAL A 353 19.98 -10.34 10.03
N ARG A 354 20.52 -9.26 9.48
CA ARG A 354 21.98 -9.02 9.44
C ARG A 354 22.60 -9.03 10.83
N ALA A 355 21.96 -8.37 11.80
CA ALA A 355 22.40 -8.36 13.19
C ALA A 355 22.43 -9.78 13.78
N LYS A 356 21.43 -10.61 13.53
CA LYS A 356 21.38 -12.02 13.95
C LYS A 356 22.47 -12.87 13.31
N LEU A 357 22.91 -12.52 12.10
CA LEU A 357 24.02 -13.18 11.38
C LEU A 357 25.39 -12.58 11.72
N GLY A 358 25.47 -11.60 12.62
CA GLY A 358 26.73 -10.93 12.97
C GLY A 358 27.24 -9.98 11.87
N LEU A 359 26.37 -9.55 10.98
CA LEU A 359 26.70 -8.62 9.89
C LEU A 359 26.34 -7.16 10.26
N PRO A 360 27.06 -6.16 9.72
CA PRO A 360 26.68 -4.76 9.92
C PRO A 360 25.38 -4.44 9.21
N PRO A 361 24.72 -3.30 9.55
CA PRO A 361 23.58 -2.80 8.81
C PRO A 361 23.85 -2.71 7.30
N SER A 362 22.79 -2.89 6.48
CA SER A 362 22.94 -2.84 5.02
C SER A 362 23.33 -1.43 4.55
N GLU A 363 24.28 -1.36 3.62
CA GLU A 363 24.72 -0.12 2.96
C GLU A 363 23.90 0.19 1.69
N LEU A 364 22.96 -0.66 1.31
CA LEU A 364 22.13 -0.50 0.11
C LEU A 364 21.14 0.67 0.22
N PHE A 365 20.74 1.02 1.44
CA PHE A 365 19.75 2.04 1.69
C PHE A 365 20.40 3.40 1.91
N ILE A 366 19.77 4.46 1.38
CA ILE A 366 20.16 5.84 1.68
C ILE A 366 19.87 6.12 3.16
N ARG A 367 20.92 6.45 3.90
CA ARG A 367 20.84 6.81 5.32
C ARG A 367 21.34 8.23 5.47
N PRO A 368 20.44 9.22 5.73
CA PRO A 368 20.86 10.60 5.92
C PRO A 368 21.84 10.72 7.08
N SER A 369 22.90 11.49 6.90
CA SER A 369 23.82 11.83 7.99
C SER A 369 23.11 12.69 9.04
N ALA A 370 23.45 12.48 10.30
CA ALA A 370 22.97 13.33 11.37
C ALA A 370 23.49 14.77 11.18
N PRO A 371 22.68 15.79 11.48
CA PRO A 371 23.15 17.17 11.46
C PRO A 371 24.22 17.39 12.55
N GLU A 372 25.07 18.42 12.36
CA GLU A 372 26.06 18.77 13.36
C GLU A 372 25.41 19.12 14.70
N ASP A 373 25.98 18.61 15.80
CA ASP A 373 25.55 18.99 17.12
C ASP A 373 26.07 20.41 17.45
N THR A 374 25.15 21.32 17.66
CA THR A 374 25.45 22.71 17.98
C THR A 374 26.01 22.91 19.40
N GLY A 375 26.00 21.86 20.26
CA GLY A 375 26.37 21.97 21.67
C GLY A 375 25.36 22.73 22.54
N LYS A 376 24.29 23.27 21.94
CA LYS A 376 23.21 23.96 22.68
C LYS A 376 22.32 22.97 23.41
N GLY A 377 21.64 23.43 24.48
CA GLY A 377 20.62 22.64 25.15
C GLY A 377 19.52 22.19 24.19
N PHE A 378 18.83 21.08 24.54
CA PHE A 378 17.72 20.56 23.78
C PHE A 378 16.41 21.19 24.25
N THR A 379 15.51 21.45 23.32
CA THR A 379 14.11 21.79 23.61
C THR A 379 13.38 20.57 24.20
N LEU A 380 12.21 20.80 24.81
CA LEU A 380 11.40 19.70 25.34
C LEU A 380 11.07 18.64 24.27
N ALA A 381 10.64 19.07 23.07
CA ALA A 381 10.34 18.16 21.96
C ALA A 381 11.57 17.32 21.56
N GLN A 382 12.75 17.95 21.44
CA GLN A 382 14.01 17.27 21.12
C GLN A 382 14.40 16.23 22.19
N LYS A 383 14.16 16.53 23.47
CA LYS A 383 14.37 15.60 24.59
C LYS A 383 13.39 14.43 24.56
N MET A 384 12.11 14.70 24.29
CA MET A 384 11.08 13.65 24.25
C MET A 384 11.32 12.67 23.10
N VAL A 385 11.61 13.16 21.91
CA VAL A 385 11.96 12.30 20.77
C VAL A 385 13.27 11.56 21.04
N GLY A 386 14.28 12.24 21.56
CA GLY A 386 15.55 11.62 21.95
C GLY A 386 15.36 10.48 22.94
N LYS A 387 14.58 10.70 24.00
CA LYS A 387 14.25 9.66 24.98
C LYS A 387 13.60 8.43 24.33
N ALA A 388 12.67 8.64 23.40
CA ALA A 388 12.03 7.56 22.65
C ALA A 388 13.02 6.80 21.73
N CYS A 389 14.15 7.42 21.38
CA CYS A 389 15.25 6.81 20.62
C CYS A 389 16.39 6.27 21.50
N GLY A 390 16.23 6.30 22.83
CA GLY A 390 17.30 5.92 23.78
C GLY A 390 18.46 6.94 23.85
N LEU A 391 18.22 8.20 23.48
CA LEU A 391 19.18 9.30 23.42
C LEU A 391 18.80 10.43 24.39
N THR A 392 19.76 11.29 24.72
CA THR A 392 19.51 12.48 25.56
C THR A 392 18.62 13.51 24.85
N GLY A 393 18.75 13.60 23.54
CA GLY A 393 18.00 14.49 22.68
C GLY A 393 18.36 14.27 21.22
N VAL A 394 17.58 14.82 20.30
CA VAL A 394 17.86 14.80 18.87
C VAL A 394 17.78 16.19 18.29
N ARG A 395 18.66 16.50 17.34
CA ARG A 395 18.61 17.77 16.60
C ARG A 395 17.60 17.71 15.47
N PRO A 396 16.98 18.85 15.10
CA PRO A 396 16.14 18.91 13.90
C PRO A 396 16.90 18.42 12.67
N GLY A 397 16.27 17.61 11.83
CA GLY A 397 16.91 16.99 10.66
C GLY A 397 17.58 15.63 10.93
N THR A 398 17.60 15.17 12.19
CA THR A 398 18.06 13.81 12.51
C THR A 398 17.05 12.78 12.03
N SER A 399 17.49 11.83 11.20
CA SER A 399 16.70 10.64 10.88
C SER A 399 16.73 9.69 12.08
N CYS A 400 15.58 9.36 12.64
CA CYS A 400 15.47 8.51 13.83
C CYS A 400 14.16 7.71 13.85
N GLU A 401 14.17 6.62 14.60
CA GLU A 401 13.03 5.73 14.77
C GLU A 401 12.64 5.68 16.26
N PRO A 402 11.76 6.59 16.72
CA PRO A 402 11.34 6.62 18.12
C PRO A 402 10.43 5.44 18.45
N LEU A 403 10.68 4.80 19.58
CA LEU A 403 9.80 3.76 20.13
C LEU A 403 8.52 4.41 20.66
N MET A 404 7.37 4.02 20.11
CA MET A 404 6.05 4.46 20.54
C MET A 404 5.53 3.57 21.68
N THR A 405 5.22 4.17 22.83
CA THR A 405 4.63 3.47 23.97
C THR A 405 3.11 3.58 24.02
N THR A 406 2.55 4.57 23.32
CA THR A 406 1.10 4.81 23.27
C THR A 406 0.68 5.12 21.84
N VAL A 407 -0.37 4.46 21.38
CA VAL A 407 -1.03 4.71 20.09
C VAL A 407 -2.46 5.17 20.35
N GLY A 408 -2.82 6.34 19.83
CA GLY A 408 -4.18 6.88 19.89
C GLY A 408 -4.82 6.90 18.51
N SER A 409 -6.05 6.42 18.40
CA SER A 409 -6.86 6.47 17.19
C SER A 409 -8.12 7.30 17.43
N GLN A 410 -8.60 7.96 16.38
CA GLN A 410 -9.87 8.67 16.36
C GLN A 410 -10.94 7.81 15.67
N ASP A 411 -12.20 8.06 16.01
CA ASP A 411 -13.35 7.34 15.45
C ASP A 411 -13.54 7.54 13.94
N THR A 412 -12.99 8.59 13.35
CA THR A 412 -12.97 8.82 11.91
C THR A 412 -11.80 8.13 11.21
N THR A 413 -10.81 7.63 11.93
CA THR A 413 -9.64 6.94 11.37
C THR A 413 -10.00 5.54 10.86
N GLY A 414 -10.73 4.76 11.65
CA GLY A 414 -11.09 3.38 11.33
C GLY A 414 -11.78 3.22 9.98
N PRO A 415 -12.86 3.96 9.67
CA PRO A 415 -13.51 3.88 8.35
C PRO A 415 -12.62 4.26 7.19
N MET A 416 -11.66 5.17 7.40
CA MET A 416 -10.79 5.65 6.33
C MET A 416 -9.58 4.77 6.05
N THR A 417 -9.14 4.01 7.04
CA THR A 417 -7.88 3.26 7.00
C THR A 417 -8.04 1.79 7.38
N ARG A 418 -9.27 1.30 7.42
CA ARG A 418 -9.57 -0.07 7.85
C ARG A 418 -8.75 -1.13 7.13
N ASP A 419 -8.62 -1.02 5.82
CA ASP A 419 -7.90 -2.01 5.02
C ASP A 419 -6.39 -1.94 5.25
N GLU A 420 -5.84 -0.72 5.36
CA GLU A 420 -4.43 -0.54 5.74
C GLU A 420 -4.16 -1.02 7.18
N MET A 421 -5.10 -0.82 8.10
CA MET A 421 -4.98 -1.35 9.46
C MET A 421 -4.98 -2.89 9.47
N LYS A 422 -5.79 -3.52 8.64
CA LYS A 422 -5.78 -4.99 8.47
C LYS A 422 -4.45 -5.49 7.91
N GLU A 423 -3.88 -4.81 6.92
CA GLU A 423 -2.55 -5.13 6.40
C GLU A 423 -1.48 -4.99 7.49
N LEU A 424 -1.46 -3.87 8.21
CA LEU A 424 -0.49 -3.61 9.26
C LEU A 424 -0.69 -4.49 10.52
N ALA A 425 -1.89 -5.01 10.74
CA ALA A 425 -2.15 -5.94 11.84
C ALA A 425 -1.30 -7.21 11.75
N CYS A 426 -0.80 -7.56 10.56
CA CYS A 426 0.16 -8.64 10.37
C CYS A 426 1.49 -8.42 11.11
N LEU A 427 1.80 -7.18 11.51
CA LEU A 427 2.98 -6.83 12.29
C LEU A 427 2.74 -6.89 13.81
N GLY A 428 1.47 -6.89 14.23
CA GLY A 428 1.10 -6.73 15.64
C GLY A 428 1.35 -5.32 16.17
N PHE A 429 0.98 -5.09 17.41
CA PHE A 429 1.25 -3.84 18.13
C PHE A 429 2.27 -4.09 19.24
N SER A 430 3.32 -3.27 19.26
CA SER A 430 4.36 -3.31 20.30
C SER A 430 4.21 -2.19 21.34
N SER A 431 3.18 -1.36 21.25
CA SER A 431 2.91 -0.28 22.20
C SER A 431 2.27 -0.80 23.50
N ASP A 432 2.63 -0.19 24.63
CA ASP A 432 2.09 -0.56 25.95
C ASP A 432 0.59 -0.22 26.08
N LEU A 433 0.13 0.79 25.37
CA LEU A 433 -1.25 1.27 25.42
C LEU A 433 -1.77 1.64 24.03
N VAL A 434 -2.92 1.07 23.67
CA VAL A 434 -3.69 1.46 22.48
C VAL A 434 -5.02 2.06 22.94
N MET A 435 -5.34 3.26 22.49
CA MET A 435 -6.56 3.99 22.83
C MET A 435 -7.40 4.31 21.61
N GLN A 436 -8.72 4.17 21.73
CA GLN A 436 -9.69 4.62 20.75
C GLN A 436 -10.49 5.80 21.31
N SER A 437 -10.53 6.92 20.58
CA SER A 437 -11.33 8.10 20.92
C SER A 437 -12.56 8.18 20.03
N PHE A 438 -13.72 8.49 20.61
CA PHE A 438 -15.00 8.68 19.92
C PHE A 438 -15.37 10.17 19.84
N CYS A 439 -14.43 11.01 19.46
CA CYS A 439 -14.55 12.47 19.51
C CYS A 439 -15.47 13.06 18.42
N HIS A 440 -15.70 12.37 17.30
CA HIS A 440 -16.53 12.85 16.20
C HIS A 440 -17.92 12.22 16.15
N THR A 441 -18.07 10.99 16.63
CA THR A 441 -19.32 10.22 16.54
C THR A 441 -20.16 10.22 17.83
N ALA A 442 -19.62 10.71 18.95
CA ALA A 442 -20.30 10.61 20.25
C ALA A 442 -21.28 11.76 20.55
N ALA A 443 -21.01 12.98 20.05
CA ALA A 443 -21.79 14.16 20.43
C ALA A 443 -23.19 14.18 19.81
N TYR A 444 -23.31 13.82 18.54
CA TYR A 444 -24.56 13.80 17.78
C TYR A 444 -24.62 12.58 16.86
N PRO A 445 -24.73 11.36 17.44
CA PRO A 445 -24.61 10.14 16.68
C PRO A 445 -25.77 9.96 15.69
N LYS A 446 -25.42 9.65 14.45
CA LYS A 446 -26.35 9.17 13.43
C LYS A 446 -26.32 7.63 13.40
N PRO A 447 -27.29 6.95 12.78
CA PRO A 447 -27.25 5.49 12.65
C PRO A 447 -25.94 4.94 12.08
N VAL A 448 -25.35 5.63 11.10
CA VAL A 448 -24.03 5.27 10.53
C VAL A 448 -22.91 5.39 11.54
N ASP A 449 -22.97 6.36 12.44
CA ASP A 449 -21.96 6.57 13.49
C ASP A 449 -21.99 5.44 14.53
N LEU A 450 -23.19 4.95 14.85
CA LEU A 450 -23.36 3.80 15.75
C LEU A 450 -22.75 2.53 15.15
N GLN A 451 -22.90 2.30 13.86
CA GLN A 451 -22.25 1.18 13.20
C GLN A 451 -20.74 1.35 13.18
N THR A 452 -20.24 2.53 12.86
CA THR A 452 -18.81 2.86 12.92
C THR A 452 -18.21 2.60 14.30
N GLN A 453 -18.91 3.00 15.36
CA GLN A 453 -18.45 2.75 16.75
C GLN A 453 -18.37 1.26 17.08
N LYS A 454 -19.34 0.47 16.61
CA LYS A 454 -19.31 -0.99 16.79
C LYS A 454 -18.17 -1.65 16.02
N ASP A 455 -17.93 -1.22 14.81
CA ASP A 455 -16.87 -1.74 13.95
C ASP A 455 -15.47 -1.42 14.52
N LEU A 456 -15.32 -0.23 15.07
CA LEU A 456 -14.08 0.18 15.75
C LEU A 456 -13.83 -0.58 17.06
#